data_279483a21061a44952d83bbfe9f6ca5f
#
_entry.id   279483a21061a44952d83bbfe9f6ca5f
#
_cell.length_a   1.000
_cell.length_b   1.000
_cell.length_c   1.000
_cell.angle_alpha   90.00
_cell.angle_beta   90.00
_cell.angle_gamma   90.00
#
_symmetry.space_group_name_H-M   'P 1'
#
loop_
_entity.id
_entity.type
_entity.pdbx_description
1 polymer ?
#
loop_
_entity_poly.entity_id
_entity_poly.type
_entity_poly.pdbx_seq_one_letter_code
_entity_poly.pdbx_strand_id
1 'polypeptide(L)'
;MSAGPASSRRPSLLRALVRKSEPPRAFYAPEVFGRAAITNIAQALPPLERVYANIRFSILRPKLLSVMDLLLPDEGRILDIGCGFGLFAAYFGQTQPRRRIVGIDPNARRIEMARKVAGKLGLTEHEFMAADARDAAVRGPFDAAYVLDVMHHIPPEDQLPLLERLRDLLSPRGVLVVKDITTEPAYQVRFTELMDRAMVGWEEPLTYRHHREWGEMLSSLGFKVRMVRVPDVLPYPHVLYVCTKPR
;
A
#
# COMPACT_ATOMS: atom_id res chain seq x y z
N MET A 1 -27.72 -34.43 -5.64
CA MET A 1 -27.71 -33.31 -4.70
C MET A 1 -26.29 -33.10 -4.26
N SER A 2 -25.59 -32.19 -4.90
CA SER A 2 -24.16 -31.90 -4.66
C SER A 2 -24.08 -30.66 -3.79
N ALA A 3 -23.54 -30.80 -2.58
CA ALA A 3 -23.29 -29.68 -1.67
C ALA A 3 -22.07 -28.90 -2.17
N GLY A 4 -22.27 -27.65 -2.54
CA GLY A 4 -21.19 -26.74 -2.89
C GLY A 4 -20.31 -26.39 -1.68
N PRO A 5 -19.04 -26.01 -1.88
CA PRO A 5 -18.14 -25.74 -0.78
C PRO A 5 -18.59 -24.49 -0.01
N ALA A 6 -18.66 -24.63 1.30
CA ALA A 6 -18.99 -23.55 2.22
C ALA A 6 -17.92 -22.42 2.09
N SER A 7 -18.36 -21.24 1.70
CA SER A 7 -17.56 -20.01 1.73
C SER A 7 -17.15 -19.69 3.17
N SER A 8 -15.91 -19.99 3.54
CA SER A 8 -15.33 -19.57 4.82
C SER A 8 -15.15 -18.06 4.80
N ARG A 9 -16.15 -17.31 5.24
CA ARG A 9 -16.06 -15.86 5.47
C ARG A 9 -15.04 -15.64 6.59
N ARG A 10 -13.86 -15.16 6.23
CA ARG A 10 -12.88 -14.67 7.21
C ARG A 10 -13.51 -13.53 8.01
N PRO A 11 -13.41 -13.50 9.34
CA PRO A 11 -13.92 -12.38 10.12
C PRO A 11 -13.17 -11.12 9.68
N SER A 12 -13.89 -10.06 9.32
CA SER A 12 -13.27 -8.80 8.90
C SER A 12 -12.42 -8.28 10.07
N LEU A 13 -11.16 -7.99 9.81
CA LEU A 13 -10.22 -7.41 10.76
C LEU A 13 -10.74 -6.14 11.42
N LEU A 14 -11.58 -5.37 10.75
CA LEU A 14 -12.28 -4.24 11.32
C LEU A 14 -13.10 -4.61 12.57
N ARG A 15 -13.64 -5.82 12.66
CA ARG A 15 -14.31 -6.31 13.89
C ARG A 15 -13.33 -6.77 14.97
N ALA A 16 -12.19 -7.38 14.59
CA ALA A 16 -11.16 -7.84 15.54
C ALA A 16 -10.36 -6.68 16.14
N LEU A 17 -10.15 -5.61 15.38
CA LEU A 17 -9.39 -4.43 15.81
C LEU A 17 -10.19 -3.48 16.72
N VAL A 18 -11.51 -3.64 16.84
CA VAL A 18 -12.38 -2.83 17.74
C VAL A 18 -12.32 -3.27 19.19
N ARG A 19 -11.82 -4.47 19.50
CA ARG A 19 -11.60 -4.93 20.88
C ARG A 19 -10.16 -4.61 21.31
N LYS A 20 -9.99 -3.97 22.48
CA LYS A 20 -8.73 -3.74 23.20
C LYS A 20 -8.12 -5.05 23.73
N SER A 21 -7.90 -6.04 22.90
CA SER A 21 -7.28 -7.31 23.25
C SER A 21 -6.23 -7.64 22.20
N GLU A 22 -5.21 -8.37 22.57
CA GLU A 22 -4.14 -8.84 21.71
C GLU A 22 -4.67 -9.29 20.33
N PRO A 23 -3.95 -9.01 19.23
CA PRO A 23 -4.35 -9.45 17.91
C PRO A 23 -4.50 -10.98 17.92
N PRO A 24 -5.59 -11.54 17.37
CA PRO A 24 -5.80 -12.98 17.35
C PRO A 24 -4.61 -13.69 16.69
N ARG A 25 -4.22 -14.85 17.19
CA ARG A 25 -3.08 -15.66 16.67
C ARG A 25 -3.13 -15.93 15.16
N ALA A 26 -4.30 -15.80 14.51
CA ALA A 26 -4.47 -15.84 13.05
C ALA A 26 -3.69 -14.76 12.28
N PHE A 27 -3.20 -13.71 12.95
CA PHE A 27 -2.35 -12.67 12.36
C PHE A 27 -0.97 -13.18 11.90
N TYR A 28 -0.59 -14.40 12.24
CA TYR A 28 0.75 -14.93 11.99
C TYR A 28 0.81 -16.04 10.92
N ALA A 29 -0.33 -16.47 10.38
CA ALA A 29 -0.42 -17.63 9.50
C ALA A 29 -0.18 -17.44 7.98
N PRO A 30 -0.12 -16.23 7.38
CA PRO A 30 0.00 -16.07 5.93
C PRO A 30 1.42 -16.03 5.36
N GLU A 31 2.47 -16.31 6.13
CA GLU A 31 3.85 -16.13 5.66
C GLU A 31 4.22 -17.01 4.44
N VAL A 32 3.57 -18.14 4.26
CA VAL A 32 3.90 -19.10 3.18
C VAL A 32 3.43 -18.57 1.82
N PHE A 33 2.20 -18.10 1.73
CA PHE A 33 1.65 -17.55 0.47
C PHE A 33 2.35 -16.25 0.06
N GLY A 34 2.64 -15.38 1.02
CA GLY A 34 3.34 -14.13 0.77
C GLY A 34 4.75 -14.33 0.22
N ARG A 35 5.49 -15.34 0.69
CA ARG A 35 6.82 -15.66 0.16
C ARG A 35 6.76 -16.19 -1.28
N ALA A 36 5.78 -17.02 -1.60
CA ALA A 36 5.58 -17.51 -2.97
C ALA A 36 5.28 -16.35 -3.93
N ALA A 37 4.38 -15.44 -3.54
CA ALA A 37 4.08 -14.25 -4.34
C ALA A 37 5.32 -13.39 -4.60
N ILE A 38 6.14 -13.12 -3.57
CA ILE A 38 7.40 -12.36 -3.72
C ILE A 38 8.36 -13.07 -4.69
N THR A 39 8.51 -14.39 -4.58
CA THR A 39 9.36 -15.18 -5.47
C THR A 39 8.88 -15.09 -6.91
N ASN A 40 7.58 -15.26 -7.16
CA ASN A 40 6.98 -15.16 -8.49
C ASN A 40 7.19 -13.76 -9.11
N ILE A 41 7.01 -12.69 -8.32
CA ILE A 41 7.25 -11.32 -8.76
C ILE A 41 8.72 -11.13 -9.13
N ALA A 42 9.65 -11.58 -8.28
CA ALA A 42 11.07 -11.48 -8.55
C ALA A 42 11.47 -12.22 -9.84
N GLN A 43 10.89 -13.39 -10.11
CA GLN A 43 11.14 -14.15 -11.34
C GLN A 43 10.53 -13.50 -12.59
N ALA A 44 9.42 -12.76 -12.44
CA ALA A 44 8.79 -12.05 -13.55
C ALA A 44 9.58 -10.81 -14.01
N LEU A 45 10.45 -10.28 -13.15
CA LEU A 45 11.26 -9.07 -13.40
C LEU A 45 12.58 -9.37 -14.12
N PRO A 46 13.09 -8.43 -14.94
CA PRO A 46 14.47 -8.46 -15.42
C PRO A 46 15.48 -8.36 -14.26
N PRO A 47 16.76 -8.69 -14.48
CA PRO A 47 17.74 -8.80 -13.39
C PRO A 47 17.91 -7.55 -12.53
N LEU A 48 17.95 -6.36 -13.14
CA LEU A 48 18.14 -5.10 -12.42
C LEU A 48 16.93 -4.75 -11.55
N GLU A 49 15.74 -4.83 -12.13
CA GLU A 49 14.49 -4.56 -11.42
C GLU A 49 14.21 -5.62 -10.35
N ARG A 50 14.70 -6.83 -10.53
CA ARG A 50 14.67 -7.90 -9.51
C ARG A 50 15.49 -7.52 -8.27
N VAL A 51 16.66 -6.92 -8.45
CA VAL A 51 17.48 -6.43 -7.32
C VAL A 51 16.69 -5.36 -6.57
N TYR A 52 16.12 -4.39 -7.28
CA TYR A 52 15.27 -3.37 -6.68
C TYR A 52 14.08 -3.96 -5.93
N ALA A 53 13.36 -4.92 -6.53
CA ALA A 53 12.23 -5.59 -5.89
C ALA A 53 12.64 -6.30 -4.60
N ASN A 54 13.77 -7.01 -4.59
CA ASN A 54 14.29 -7.67 -3.39
C ASN A 54 14.61 -6.67 -2.28
N ILE A 55 15.19 -5.51 -2.60
CA ILE A 55 15.42 -4.43 -1.64
C ILE A 55 14.08 -3.92 -1.09
N ARG A 56 13.10 -3.62 -1.95
CA ARG A 56 11.78 -3.14 -1.52
C ARG A 56 11.04 -4.14 -0.64
N PHE A 57 11.07 -5.42 -0.96
CA PHE A 57 10.47 -6.48 -0.14
C PHE A 57 11.25 -6.75 1.16
N SER A 58 12.53 -6.38 1.22
CA SER A 58 13.31 -6.41 2.46
C SER A 58 12.96 -5.25 3.39
N ILE A 59 12.65 -4.08 2.84
CA ILE A 59 12.15 -2.91 3.57
C ILE A 59 10.70 -3.14 4.01
N LEU A 60 9.80 -3.42 3.07
CA LEU A 60 8.38 -3.74 3.31
C LEU A 60 8.20 -5.25 3.56
N ARG A 61 8.68 -5.72 4.67
CA ARG A 61 8.76 -7.13 5.05
C ARG A 61 7.49 -7.92 4.79
N PRO A 62 7.60 -9.23 4.56
CA PRO A 62 6.44 -10.13 4.39
C PRO A 62 5.40 -9.99 5.52
N LYS A 63 5.84 -9.74 6.74
CA LYS A 63 4.96 -9.54 7.91
C LYS A 63 4.10 -8.28 7.76
N LEU A 64 4.69 -7.15 7.33
CA LEU A 64 3.93 -5.92 7.09
C LEU A 64 2.97 -6.09 5.91
N LEU A 65 3.43 -6.69 4.82
CA LEU A 65 2.59 -6.97 3.65
C LEU A 65 1.42 -7.88 4.03
N SER A 66 1.63 -8.87 4.89
CA SER A 66 0.55 -9.72 5.41
C SER A 66 -0.46 -8.95 6.26
N VAL A 67 0.01 -8.01 7.09
CA VAL A 67 -0.90 -7.11 7.84
C VAL A 67 -1.71 -6.25 6.89
N MET A 68 -1.09 -5.67 5.87
CA MET A 68 -1.79 -4.86 4.87
C MET A 68 -2.77 -5.70 4.05
N ASP A 69 -2.39 -6.92 3.68
CA ASP A 69 -3.26 -7.86 2.96
C ASP A 69 -4.57 -8.12 3.72
N LEU A 70 -4.49 -8.18 5.05
CA LEU A 70 -5.66 -8.33 5.93
C LEU A 70 -6.49 -7.02 6.10
N LEU A 71 -5.91 -5.86 5.83
CA LEU A 71 -6.60 -4.56 5.90
C LEU A 71 -7.36 -4.25 4.61
N LEU A 72 -6.92 -4.81 3.49
CA LEU A 72 -7.57 -4.65 2.20
C LEU A 72 -8.74 -5.65 2.06
N PRO A 73 -9.82 -5.30 1.35
CA PRO A 73 -10.91 -6.23 1.09
C PRO A 73 -10.42 -7.45 0.29
N ASP A 74 -11.07 -8.60 0.47
CA ASP A 74 -10.71 -9.84 -0.24
C ASP A 74 -11.09 -9.80 -1.73
N GLU A 75 -11.93 -8.86 -2.13
CA GLU A 75 -12.40 -8.64 -3.50
C GLU A 75 -12.73 -7.18 -3.73
N GLY A 76 -12.90 -6.76 -4.98
CA GLY A 76 -13.30 -5.42 -5.36
C GLY A 76 -12.16 -4.61 -5.99
N ARG A 77 -12.42 -3.33 -6.21
CA ARG A 77 -11.48 -2.39 -6.84
C ARG A 77 -10.62 -1.70 -5.81
N ILE A 78 -9.32 -1.76 -6.01
CA ILE A 78 -8.33 -1.17 -5.11
C ILE A 78 -7.43 -0.21 -5.90
N LEU A 79 -7.18 0.98 -5.34
CA LEU A 79 -6.32 1.99 -5.94
C LEU A 79 -4.93 1.96 -5.28
N ASP A 80 -3.88 1.84 -6.09
CA ASP A 80 -2.47 1.87 -5.69
C ASP A 80 -1.83 3.17 -6.16
N ILE A 81 -1.52 4.08 -5.25
CA ILE A 81 -0.90 5.36 -5.55
C ILE A 81 0.61 5.25 -5.42
N GLY A 82 1.33 5.62 -6.50
CA GLY A 82 2.78 5.43 -6.58
C GLY A 82 3.16 3.96 -6.74
N CYS A 83 2.44 3.23 -7.59
CA CYS A 83 2.59 1.78 -7.75
C CYS A 83 3.96 1.34 -8.29
N GLY A 84 4.74 2.23 -8.85
CA GLY A 84 6.07 1.94 -9.41
C GLY A 84 6.04 0.79 -10.41
N PHE A 85 6.84 -0.24 -10.18
CA PHE A 85 6.88 -1.46 -10.98
C PHE A 85 5.70 -2.43 -10.73
N GLY A 86 4.67 -2.00 -9.99
CA GLY A 86 3.51 -2.81 -9.65
C GLY A 86 3.79 -3.95 -8.66
N LEU A 87 4.85 -3.85 -7.85
CA LEU A 87 5.29 -4.93 -6.95
C LEU A 87 4.21 -5.28 -5.92
N PHE A 88 3.62 -4.26 -5.31
CA PHE A 88 2.59 -4.46 -4.27
C PHE A 88 1.25 -4.80 -4.87
N ALA A 89 0.89 -4.20 -6.03
CA ALA A 89 -0.26 -4.62 -6.81
C ALA A 89 -0.18 -6.10 -7.16
N ALA A 90 0.97 -6.56 -7.67
CA ALA A 90 1.19 -7.97 -7.99
C ALA A 90 1.15 -8.87 -6.74
N TYR A 91 1.68 -8.42 -5.61
CA TYR A 91 1.62 -9.15 -4.34
C TYR A 91 0.16 -9.32 -3.88
N PHE A 92 -0.59 -8.22 -3.75
CA PHE A 92 -1.97 -8.26 -3.27
C PHE A 92 -2.95 -8.92 -4.26
N GLY A 93 -2.64 -8.89 -5.56
CA GLY A 93 -3.40 -9.62 -6.57
C GLY A 93 -3.18 -11.13 -6.51
N GLN A 94 -1.96 -11.60 -6.22
CA GLN A 94 -1.68 -13.03 -6.06
C GLN A 94 -2.22 -13.60 -4.75
N THR A 95 -2.22 -12.81 -3.67
CA THR A 95 -2.76 -13.26 -2.37
C THR A 95 -4.29 -13.33 -2.37
N GLN A 96 -4.95 -12.47 -3.15
CA GLN A 96 -6.40 -12.45 -3.31
C GLN A 96 -6.78 -12.20 -4.78
N PRO A 97 -6.96 -13.28 -5.57
CA PRO A 97 -7.18 -13.18 -7.02
C PRO A 97 -8.45 -12.45 -7.47
N ARG A 98 -9.39 -12.17 -6.55
CA ARG A 98 -10.61 -11.40 -6.86
C ARG A 98 -10.45 -9.89 -6.71
N ARG A 99 -9.26 -9.42 -6.34
CA ARG A 99 -8.92 -8.00 -6.30
C ARG A 99 -8.61 -7.50 -7.72
N ARG A 100 -9.13 -6.33 -8.04
CA ARG A 100 -8.80 -5.57 -9.26
C ARG A 100 -8.05 -4.32 -8.85
N ILE A 101 -6.77 -4.27 -9.13
CA ILE A 101 -5.93 -3.17 -8.67
C ILE A 101 -5.70 -2.20 -9.83
N VAL A 102 -5.96 -0.92 -9.58
CA VAL A 102 -5.64 0.19 -10.47
C VAL A 102 -4.42 0.90 -9.91
N GLY A 103 -3.27 0.76 -10.55
CA GLY A 103 -2.01 1.38 -10.15
C GLY A 103 -1.73 2.66 -10.92
N ILE A 104 -1.28 3.70 -10.22
CA ILE A 104 -0.90 4.99 -10.79
C ILE A 104 0.54 5.30 -10.39
N ASP A 105 1.36 5.70 -11.35
CA ASP A 105 2.73 6.18 -11.12
C ASP A 105 3.09 7.16 -12.26
N PRO A 106 3.76 8.30 -11.99
CA PRO A 106 4.11 9.25 -13.05
C PRO A 106 5.16 8.71 -14.03
N ASN A 107 5.91 7.69 -13.66
CA ASN A 107 6.97 7.14 -14.47
C ASN A 107 6.45 6.10 -15.48
N ALA A 108 6.34 6.50 -16.75
CA ALA A 108 5.82 5.64 -17.82
C ALA A 108 6.62 4.32 -18.00
N ARG A 109 7.94 4.33 -17.77
CA ARG A 109 8.79 3.12 -17.87
C ARG A 109 8.47 2.13 -16.75
N ARG A 110 8.21 2.63 -15.53
CA ARG A 110 7.78 1.80 -14.40
C ARG A 110 6.41 1.18 -14.68
N ILE A 111 5.47 1.96 -15.22
CA ILE A 111 4.13 1.49 -15.60
C ILE A 111 4.19 0.42 -16.70
N GLU A 112 5.03 0.60 -17.71
CA GLU A 112 5.21 -0.44 -18.74
C GLU A 112 5.73 -1.75 -18.12
N MET A 113 6.66 -1.66 -17.17
CA MET A 113 7.15 -2.82 -16.44
C MET A 113 6.06 -3.46 -15.56
N ALA A 114 5.26 -2.64 -14.87
CA ALA A 114 4.14 -3.13 -14.06
C ALA A 114 3.15 -3.95 -14.91
N ARG A 115 2.80 -3.47 -16.10
CA ARG A 115 1.96 -4.20 -17.06
C ARG A 115 2.59 -5.52 -17.50
N LYS A 116 3.89 -5.54 -17.78
CA LYS A 116 4.63 -6.77 -18.16
C LYS A 116 4.65 -7.79 -17.02
N VAL A 117 4.88 -7.33 -15.78
CA VAL A 117 4.87 -8.19 -14.60
C VAL A 117 3.47 -8.77 -14.37
N ALA A 118 2.44 -7.94 -14.38
CA ALA A 118 1.06 -8.37 -14.23
C ALA A 118 0.66 -9.41 -15.31
N GLY A 119 1.00 -9.16 -16.57
CA GLY A 119 0.74 -10.10 -17.68
C GLY A 119 1.43 -11.46 -17.48
N LYS A 120 2.71 -11.48 -17.06
CA LYS A 120 3.44 -12.73 -16.77
C LYS A 120 2.85 -13.52 -15.59
N LEU A 121 2.23 -12.82 -14.64
CA LEU A 121 1.61 -13.41 -13.46
C LEU A 121 0.12 -13.73 -13.65
N GLY A 122 -0.44 -13.51 -14.85
CA GLY A 122 -1.85 -13.74 -15.13
C GLY A 122 -2.83 -12.80 -14.45
N LEU A 123 -2.36 -11.63 -13.98
CA LEU A 123 -3.15 -10.60 -13.30
C LEU A 123 -3.80 -9.67 -14.33
N THR A 124 -4.61 -10.22 -15.22
CA THR A 124 -5.19 -9.53 -16.39
C THR A 124 -6.22 -8.46 -16.06
N GLU A 125 -6.80 -8.52 -14.86
CA GLU A 125 -7.79 -7.55 -14.36
C GLU A 125 -7.14 -6.34 -13.65
N HIS A 126 -5.80 -6.27 -13.63
CA HIS A 126 -5.08 -5.14 -13.07
C HIS A 126 -4.82 -4.11 -14.15
N GLU A 127 -5.04 -2.84 -13.80
CA GLU A 127 -4.85 -1.70 -14.70
C GLU A 127 -3.69 -0.84 -14.17
N PHE A 128 -2.87 -0.30 -15.08
CA PHE A 128 -1.77 0.58 -14.70
C PHE A 128 -1.76 1.83 -15.59
N MET A 129 -1.65 3.00 -14.97
CA MET A 129 -1.75 4.30 -15.62
C MET A 129 -0.49 5.13 -15.35
N ALA A 130 0.16 5.60 -16.42
CA ALA A 130 1.25 6.57 -16.32
C ALA A 130 0.65 7.97 -16.16
N ALA A 131 0.49 8.43 -14.93
CA ALA A 131 -0.10 9.73 -14.62
C ALA A 131 0.32 10.19 -13.22
N ASP A 132 0.31 11.48 -12.98
CA ASP A 132 0.38 12.03 -11.65
C ASP A 132 -0.94 11.75 -10.90
N ALA A 133 -0.84 11.26 -9.67
CA ALA A 133 -2.02 10.92 -8.87
C ALA A 133 -2.90 12.15 -8.57
N ARG A 134 -2.31 13.35 -8.61
CA ARG A 134 -3.03 14.62 -8.42
C ARG A 134 -4.02 14.91 -9.54
N ASP A 135 -3.68 14.51 -10.79
CA ASP A 135 -4.43 14.82 -12.00
C ASP A 135 -4.99 13.59 -12.72
N ALA A 136 -4.64 12.39 -12.28
CA ALA A 136 -5.00 11.14 -12.95
C ALA A 136 -6.52 11.02 -13.18
N ALA A 137 -6.92 10.71 -14.40
CA ALA A 137 -8.33 10.56 -14.80
C ALA A 137 -8.94 9.23 -14.34
N VAL A 138 -8.74 8.87 -13.05
CA VAL A 138 -9.36 7.69 -12.46
C VAL A 138 -10.76 7.99 -11.95
N ARG A 139 -11.65 7.01 -12.09
CA ARG A 139 -13.04 7.10 -11.62
C ARG A 139 -13.31 6.04 -10.59
N GLY A 140 -13.83 6.49 -9.44
CA GLY A 140 -14.34 5.61 -8.39
C GLY A 140 -15.69 4.96 -8.76
N PRO A 141 -16.33 4.24 -7.83
CA PRO A 141 -15.82 4.04 -6.49
C PRO A 141 -14.75 2.95 -6.40
N PHE A 142 -13.88 3.08 -5.39
CA PHE A 142 -12.92 2.06 -4.98
C PHE A 142 -13.27 1.54 -3.58
N ASP A 143 -13.10 0.24 -3.35
CA ASP A 143 -13.37 -0.38 -2.06
C ASP A 143 -12.23 -0.15 -1.06
N ALA A 144 -11.02 0.05 -1.60
CA ALA A 144 -9.87 0.50 -0.84
C ALA A 144 -8.91 1.31 -1.72
N ALA A 145 -8.03 2.07 -1.06
CA ALA A 145 -6.85 2.67 -1.66
C ALA A 145 -5.65 2.49 -0.72
N TYR A 146 -4.45 2.45 -1.26
CA TYR A 146 -3.24 2.51 -0.45
C TYR A 146 -2.17 3.39 -1.09
N VAL A 147 -1.38 4.00 -0.21
CA VAL A 147 -0.25 4.88 -0.54
C VAL A 147 0.93 4.44 0.32
N LEU A 148 1.98 3.93 -0.28
CA LEU A 148 3.10 3.31 0.41
C LEU A 148 4.42 4.02 0.08
N ASP A 149 4.94 4.78 1.05
CA ASP A 149 6.18 5.55 0.90
C ASP A 149 6.16 6.49 -0.32
N VAL A 150 5.08 7.27 -0.46
CA VAL A 150 4.88 8.19 -1.59
C VAL A 150 4.56 9.60 -1.11
N MET A 151 3.84 9.74 0.00
CA MET A 151 3.34 11.05 0.43
C MET A 151 4.47 12.05 0.71
N HIS A 152 5.63 11.57 1.18
CA HIS A 152 6.79 12.43 1.43
C HIS A 152 7.48 12.94 0.15
N HIS A 153 7.14 12.41 -1.02
CA HIS A 153 7.55 12.93 -2.33
C HIS A 153 6.55 13.93 -2.93
N ILE A 154 5.37 14.09 -2.30
CA ILE A 154 4.33 15.03 -2.73
C ILE A 154 4.59 16.38 -2.05
N PRO A 155 4.57 17.52 -2.78
CA PRO A 155 4.67 18.83 -2.18
C PRO A 155 3.68 19.04 -1.04
N PRO A 156 4.07 19.71 0.05
CA PRO A 156 3.21 19.87 1.24
C PRO A 156 1.82 20.44 0.94
N GLU A 157 1.74 21.38 -0.01
CA GLU A 157 0.51 22.03 -0.47
C GLU A 157 -0.44 21.07 -1.21
N ASP A 158 0.10 20.02 -1.85
CA ASP A 158 -0.67 19.06 -2.64
C ASP A 158 -1.09 17.83 -1.83
N GLN A 159 -0.52 17.62 -0.64
CA GLN A 159 -0.78 16.40 0.17
C GLN A 159 -2.23 16.34 0.63
N LEU A 160 -2.78 17.44 1.17
CA LEU A 160 -4.18 17.48 1.59
C LEU A 160 -5.16 17.34 0.42
N PRO A 161 -5.02 18.11 -0.69
CA PRO A 161 -5.86 17.92 -1.88
C PRO A 161 -5.83 16.48 -2.43
N LEU A 162 -4.68 15.82 -2.45
CA LEU A 162 -4.59 14.42 -2.87
C LEU A 162 -5.37 13.49 -1.95
N LEU A 163 -5.24 13.66 -0.63
CA LEU A 163 -5.99 12.84 0.34
C LEU A 163 -7.51 13.08 0.27
N GLU A 164 -7.94 14.32 0.04
CA GLU A 164 -9.35 14.66 -0.22
C GLU A 164 -9.88 13.91 -1.44
N ARG A 165 -9.13 13.98 -2.54
CA ARG A 165 -9.45 13.26 -3.76
C ARG A 165 -9.55 11.75 -3.52
N LEU A 166 -8.60 11.15 -2.81
CA LEU A 166 -8.64 9.72 -2.49
C LEU A 166 -9.88 9.37 -1.66
N ARG A 167 -10.24 10.22 -0.67
CA ARG A 167 -11.48 10.06 0.09
C ARG A 167 -12.71 10.03 -0.81
N ASP A 168 -12.77 10.95 -1.79
CA ASP A 168 -13.94 11.08 -2.67
C ASP A 168 -14.06 9.89 -3.64
N LEU A 169 -12.93 9.34 -4.07
CA LEU A 169 -12.86 8.14 -4.90
C LEU A 169 -13.25 6.85 -4.14
N LEU A 170 -13.25 6.84 -2.81
CA LEU A 170 -13.62 5.68 -2.03
C LEU A 170 -15.13 5.50 -1.89
N SER A 171 -15.58 4.26 -1.94
CA SER A 171 -16.92 3.84 -1.56
C SER A 171 -17.26 4.25 -0.11
N PRO A 172 -18.53 4.37 0.27
CA PRO A 172 -18.91 4.40 1.67
C PRO A 172 -18.33 3.20 2.41
N ARG A 173 -17.71 3.42 3.57
CA ARG A 173 -16.94 2.44 4.34
C ARG A 173 -15.65 1.94 3.65
N GLY A 174 -15.26 2.51 2.54
CA GLY A 174 -13.97 2.22 1.89
C GLY A 174 -12.79 2.52 2.81
N VAL A 175 -11.69 1.84 2.59
CA VAL A 175 -10.49 1.91 3.44
C VAL A 175 -9.35 2.59 2.67
N LEU A 176 -8.75 3.62 3.28
CA LEU A 176 -7.48 4.18 2.84
C LEU A 176 -6.38 3.71 3.79
N VAL A 177 -5.34 3.11 3.23
CA VAL A 177 -4.14 2.74 3.97
C VAL A 177 -3.00 3.67 3.54
N VAL A 178 -2.48 4.47 4.46
CA VAL A 178 -1.32 5.34 4.22
C VAL A 178 -0.16 4.82 5.06
N LYS A 179 0.95 4.45 4.42
CA LYS A 179 2.20 4.15 5.08
C LYS A 179 3.21 5.19 4.67
N ASP A 180 3.79 5.84 5.67
CA ASP A 180 4.83 6.83 5.42
C ASP A 180 5.79 6.94 6.61
N ILE A 181 6.72 7.87 6.51
CA ILE A 181 7.79 8.12 7.47
C ILE A 181 7.36 9.23 8.40
N THR A 182 7.64 9.08 9.70
CA THR A 182 7.49 10.16 10.68
C THR A 182 8.83 10.83 10.96
N THR A 183 8.80 12.03 11.55
CA THR A 183 9.99 12.82 11.89
C THR A 183 10.69 12.37 13.18
N GLU A 184 10.23 11.30 13.80
CA GLU A 184 10.80 10.79 15.06
C GLU A 184 11.06 9.27 15.01
N PRO A 185 12.17 8.84 15.61
CA PRO A 185 13.29 9.61 16.17
C PRO A 185 14.25 10.12 15.07
N ALA A 186 14.92 11.25 15.32
CA ALA A 186 15.72 11.97 14.32
C ALA A 186 16.82 11.12 13.64
N TYR A 187 17.44 10.18 14.36
CA TYR A 187 18.47 9.32 13.77
C TYR A 187 17.93 8.39 12.70
N GLN A 188 16.67 7.93 12.86
CA GLN A 188 15.99 7.10 11.86
C GLN A 188 15.63 7.93 10.62
N VAL A 189 15.19 9.18 10.82
CA VAL A 189 14.88 10.11 9.73
C VAL A 189 16.12 10.36 8.86
N ARG A 190 17.27 10.63 9.49
CA ARG A 190 18.54 10.83 8.75
C ARG A 190 18.96 9.60 7.95
N PHE A 191 18.77 8.41 8.52
CA PHE A 191 19.03 7.15 7.80
C PHE A 191 18.09 7.02 6.61
N THR A 192 16.81 7.28 6.80
CA THR A 192 15.80 7.21 5.74
C THR A 192 16.10 8.21 4.63
N GLU A 193 16.37 9.47 4.97
CA GLU A 193 16.74 10.50 3.99
C GLU A 193 17.92 10.08 3.11
N LEU A 194 18.97 9.51 3.71
CA LEU A 194 20.11 9.01 2.96
C LEU A 194 19.72 7.90 1.99
N MET A 195 18.85 6.97 2.44
CA MET A 195 18.40 5.85 1.61
C MET A 195 17.45 6.30 0.48
N ASP A 196 16.54 7.22 0.77
CA ASP A 196 15.63 7.77 -0.24
C ASP A 196 16.42 8.52 -1.32
N ARG A 197 17.35 9.38 -0.93
CA ARG A 197 18.23 10.07 -1.89
C ARG A 197 19.06 9.12 -2.74
N ALA A 198 19.55 8.03 -2.18
CA ALA A 198 20.27 7.00 -2.93
C ALA A 198 19.39 6.24 -3.94
N MET A 199 18.07 6.12 -3.66
CA MET A 199 17.14 5.38 -4.50
C MET A 199 16.40 6.24 -5.54
N VAL A 200 16.13 7.50 -5.22
CA VAL A 200 15.29 8.39 -6.06
C VAL A 200 16.10 9.53 -6.68
N GLY A 201 17.21 9.91 -6.05
CA GLY A 201 18.08 11.01 -6.48
C GLY A 201 18.15 12.15 -5.45
N TRP A 202 19.21 12.97 -5.56
CA TRP A 202 19.50 14.04 -4.59
C TRP A 202 18.63 15.30 -4.82
N GLU A 203 18.02 15.43 -5.98
CA GLU A 203 17.23 16.60 -6.38
C GLU A 203 15.74 16.46 -6.01
N GLU A 204 15.29 15.24 -5.67
CA GLU A 204 13.88 15.01 -5.29
C GLU A 204 13.56 15.69 -3.95
N PRO A 205 12.49 16.50 -3.88
CA PRO A 205 12.04 17.08 -2.64
C PRO A 205 11.55 15.98 -1.70
N LEU A 206 12.00 16.00 -0.45
CA LEU A 206 11.55 15.07 0.60
C LEU A 206 10.89 15.89 1.70
N THR A 207 9.62 15.60 1.97
CA THR A 207 8.84 16.27 3.00
C THR A 207 8.32 15.27 4.01
N TYR A 208 9.02 15.13 5.12
CA TYR A 208 8.56 14.29 6.23
C TYR A 208 7.67 15.07 7.17
N ARG A 209 6.56 14.46 7.61
CA ARG A 209 5.64 15.04 8.59
C ARG A 209 5.67 14.23 9.88
N HIS A 210 5.43 14.93 10.97
CA HIS A 210 5.23 14.25 12.25
C HIS A 210 3.97 13.37 12.21
N HIS A 211 4.02 12.23 12.86
CA HIS A 211 2.90 11.27 12.84
C HIS A 211 1.57 11.85 13.37
N ARG A 212 1.60 12.84 14.25
CA ARG A 212 0.38 13.52 14.72
C ARG A 212 -0.23 14.39 13.63
N GLU A 213 0.59 15.13 12.88
CA GLU A 213 0.12 15.98 11.77
C GLU A 213 -0.59 15.14 10.69
N TRP A 214 -0.03 13.97 10.34
CA TRP A 214 -0.70 13.02 9.46
C TRP A 214 -2.04 12.57 10.01
N GLY A 215 -2.09 12.22 11.33
CA GLY A 215 -3.32 11.79 11.99
C GLY A 215 -4.39 12.89 12.02
N GLU A 216 -4.00 14.13 12.28
CA GLU A 216 -4.89 15.30 12.28
C GLU A 216 -5.40 15.60 10.88
N MET A 217 -4.54 15.60 9.86
CA MET A 217 -4.91 15.81 8.46
C MET A 217 -5.92 14.76 7.97
N LEU A 218 -5.66 13.48 8.23
CA LEU A 218 -6.57 12.40 7.85
C LEU A 218 -7.91 12.48 8.62
N SER A 219 -7.87 12.88 9.89
CA SER A 219 -9.07 13.04 10.71
C SER A 219 -9.91 14.25 10.28
N SER A 220 -9.28 15.35 9.88
CA SER A 220 -9.97 16.55 9.36
C SER A 220 -10.76 16.28 8.09
N LEU A 221 -10.35 15.27 7.33
CA LEU A 221 -11.07 14.76 6.15
C LEU A 221 -12.28 13.87 6.51
N GLY A 222 -12.58 13.69 7.79
CA GLY A 222 -13.71 12.90 8.26
C GLY A 222 -13.46 11.39 8.30
N PHE A 223 -12.24 10.93 8.10
CA PHE A 223 -11.91 9.51 8.28
C PHE A 223 -11.93 9.12 9.77
N LYS A 224 -12.30 7.88 10.04
CA LYS A 224 -11.96 7.21 11.30
C LYS A 224 -10.54 6.69 11.18
N VAL A 225 -9.59 7.36 11.84
CA VAL A 225 -8.15 7.10 11.70
C VAL A 225 -7.67 6.20 12.82
N ARG A 226 -6.90 5.18 12.47
CA ARG A 226 -6.13 4.35 13.38
C ARG A 226 -4.67 4.35 12.93
N MET A 227 -3.79 4.74 13.82
CA MET A 227 -2.34 4.69 13.60
C MET A 227 -1.77 3.38 14.18
N VAL A 228 -0.89 2.74 13.44
CA VAL A 228 -0.14 1.56 13.85
C VAL A 228 1.35 1.83 13.61
N ARG A 229 2.16 1.72 14.66
CA ARG A 229 3.62 1.75 14.47
C ARG A 229 4.07 0.44 13.85
N VAL A 230 4.92 0.54 12.84
CA VAL A 230 5.47 -0.61 12.14
C VAL A 230 6.88 -0.86 12.66
N PRO A 231 7.12 -1.95 13.41
CA PRO A 231 8.47 -2.29 13.80
C PRO A 231 9.24 -2.81 12.59
N ASP A 232 10.29 -2.10 12.22
CA ASP A 232 11.21 -2.48 11.16
C ASP A 232 12.54 -3.00 11.72
N VAL A 233 13.27 -3.84 10.93
CA VAL A 233 14.64 -4.25 11.25
C VAL A 233 15.64 -3.15 10.90
N LEU A 234 15.37 -2.47 9.78
CA LEU A 234 16.12 -1.28 9.42
C LEU A 234 15.54 -0.09 10.19
N PRO A 235 16.35 0.90 10.51
CA PRO A 235 15.92 2.02 11.33
C PRO A 235 15.06 3.02 10.51
N TYR A 236 13.94 2.55 9.97
CA TYR A 236 12.94 3.40 9.35
C TYR A 236 11.87 3.77 10.38
N PRO A 237 11.53 5.05 10.55
CA PRO A 237 10.46 5.47 11.44
C PRO A 237 9.09 5.36 10.76
N HIS A 238 8.73 4.16 10.30
CA HIS A 238 7.48 3.93 9.58
C HIS A 238 6.25 4.00 10.48
N VAL A 239 5.24 4.67 9.97
CA VAL A 239 3.88 4.68 10.54
C VAL A 239 2.87 4.23 9.48
N LEU A 240 1.86 3.51 9.93
CA LEU A 240 0.76 3.04 9.10
C LEU A 240 -0.54 3.63 9.63
N TYR A 241 -1.29 4.28 8.76
CA TYR A 241 -2.62 4.78 9.05
C TYR A 241 -3.65 3.93 8.33
N VAL A 242 -4.64 3.48 9.08
CA VAL A 242 -5.83 2.80 8.54
C VAL A 242 -6.99 3.75 8.72
N CYS A 243 -7.48 4.26 7.62
CA CYS A 243 -8.49 5.29 7.55
C CYS A 243 -9.78 4.68 6.98
N THR A 244 -10.86 4.70 7.74
CA THR A 244 -12.15 4.19 7.25
C THR A 244 -13.06 5.37 6.95
N LYS A 245 -13.59 5.43 5.70
CA LYS A 245 -14.59 6.41 5.31
C LYS A 245 -15.91 6.10 6.03
N PRO A 246 -16.57 7.07 6.66
CA PRO A 246 -17.91 6.89 7.23
C PRO A 246 -18.95 6.48 6.16
N ARG A 247 -20.14 6.14 6.62
CA ARG A 247 -21.28 5.88 5.74
C ARG A 247 -21.77 7.15 5.06
#